data_c9231fdd0a929c7cacb8cee684a5898c
#
_entry.id   c9231fdd0a929c7cacb8cee684a5898c
#
_cell.length_a   1.000
_cell.length_b   1.000
_cell.length_c   1.000
_cell.angle_alpha   90.00
_cell.angle_beta   90.00
_cell.angle_gamma   90.00
#
_symmetry.space_group_name_H-M   'P 1'
#
loop_
_entity.id
_entity.type
_entity.pdbx_description
1 polymer ?
#
loop_
_entity_poly.entity_id
_entity_poly.type
_entity_poly.pdbx_seq_one_letter_code
_entity_poly.pdbx_strand_id
1 'polypeptide(L)'
;MTLREFDRWFALEICRYNNSIHSSLGCTPVAKWEALAGEMAGDIPFDMEAFRVSFLPSEQRQVRRDGIHLFDLRYWSDALAGYVGRRDGKVVVRYDPRDLSAVWVELDGGRCVEARYRNLEIPPVSLWEYREAMQKARAMGKVGTNELVLAELIRQQRQIEGESRALTKAERRSRESNSSMRGLAAEDRASEG
;
A
#
# COMPACT_ATOMS: atom_id res chain seq x y z
N MET A 1 -12.71 14.97 -8.94
CA MET A 1 -12.68 13.51 -9.18
C MET A 1 -11.91 12.87 -8.04
N THR A 2 -12.50 11.90 -7.36
CA THR A 2 -11.85 11.11 -6.32
C THR A 2 -10.94 10.06 -6.95
N LEU A 3 -9.99 9.49 -6.19
CA LEU A 3 -9.13 8.39 -6.66
C LEU A 3 -9.96 7.21 -7.21
N ARG A 4 -11.05 6.87 -6.51
CA ARG A 4 -11.95 5.77 -6.93
C ARG A 4 -12.69 6.06 -8.23
N GLU A 5 -13.09 7.29 -8.46
CA GLU A 5 -13.69 7.73 -9.73
C GLU A 5 -12.66 7.70 -10.86
N PHE A 6 -11.42 8.10 -10.57
CA PHE A 6 -10.32 8.02 -11.51
C PHE A 6 -10.01 6.56 -11.90
N ASP A 7 -9.91 5.65 -10.95
CA ASP A 7 -9.67 4.23 -11.21
C ASP A 7 -10.73 3.65 -12.13
N ARG A 8 -12.01 3.98 -11.86
CA ARG A 8 -13.13 3.52 -12.68
C ARG A 8 -13.08 4.11 -14.10
N TRP A 9 -12.81 5.41 -14.19
CA TRP A 9 -12.67 6.08 -15.48
C TRP A 9 -11.51 5.50 -16.28
N PHE A 10 -10.37 5.30 -15.65
CA PHE A 10 -9.18 4.74 -16.29
C PHE A 10 -9.38 3.30 -16.77
N ALA A 11 -10.07 2.47 -15.99
CA ALA A 11 -10.45 1.12 -16.41
C ALA A 11 -11.33 1.14 -17.66
N LEU A 12 -12.30 2.06 -17.74
CA LEU A 12 -13.13 2.23 -18.93
C LEU A 12 -12.33 2.70 -20.16
N GLU A 13 -11.35 3.60 -19.95
CA GLU A 13 -10.46 4.05 -21.05
C GLU A 13 -9.58 2.89 -21.56
N ILE A 14 -9.06 2.05 -20.68
CA ILE A 14 -8.31 0.84 -21.06
C ILE A 14 -9.22 -0.10 -21.88
N CYS A 15 -10.45 -0.33 -21.44
CA CYS A 15 -11.41 -1.14 -22.19
C CYS A 15 -11.71 -0.53 -23.56
N ARG A 16 -11.94 0.77 -23.63
CA ARG A 16 -12.18 1.49 -24.90
C ARG A 16 -11.00 1.34 -25.84
N TYR A 17 -9.78 1.59 -25.35
CA TYR A 17 -8.55 1.47 -26.15
C TYR A 17 -8.41 0.06 -26.71
N ASN A 18 -8.55 -0.97 -25.89
CA ASN A 18 -8.37 -2.37 -26.30
C ASN A 18 -9.42 -2.87 -27.29
N ASN A 19 -10.61 -2.23 -27.33
CA ASN A 19 -11.69 -2.57 -28.26
C ASN A 19 -11.83 -1.60 -29.43
N SER A 20 -10.95 -0.61 -29.55
CA SER A 20 -10.93 0.32 -30.71
C SER A 20 -9.96 -0.17 -31.77
N ILE A 21 -10.29 0.04 -33.06
CA ILE A 21 -9.40 -0.32 -34.17
C ILE A 21 -8.19 0.62 -34.16
N HIS A 22 -7.01 0.04 -34.11
CA HIS A 22 -5.74 0.75 -34.19
C HIS A 22 -5.23 0.78 -35.63
N SER A 23 -4.94 1.98 -36.14
CA SER A 23 -4.48 2.16 -37.53
C SER A 23 -3.20 1.38 -37.85
N SER A 24 -2.27 1.27 -36.90
CA SER A 24 -1.03 0.50 -37.07
C SER A 24 -1.21 -1.00 -36.96
N LEU A 25 -2.28 -1.50 -36.32
CA LEU A 25 -2.56 -2.92 -36.16
C LEU A 25 -3.57 -3.43 -37.21
N GLY A 26 -4.37 -2.55 -37.80
CA GLY A 26 -5.48 -2.90 -38.68
C GLY A 26 -6.64 -3.62 -38.02
N CYS A 27 -6.57 -3.82 -36.69
CA CYS A 27 -7.57 -4.49 -35.86
C CYS A 27 -7.56 -3.91 -34.45
N THR A 28 -8.42 -4.41 -33.57
CA THR A 28 -8.38 -4.03 -32.14
C THR A 28 -7.19 -4.72 -31.43
N PRO A 29 -6.55 -4.08 -30.44
CA PRO A 29 -5.51 -4.70 -29.64
C PRO A 29 -5.93 -6.05 -29.02
N VAL A 30 -7.17 -6.16 -28.57
CA VAL A 30 -7.71 -7.42 -28.01
C VAL A 30 -7.77 -8.53 -29.06
N ALA A 31 -8.27 -8.25 -30.27
CA ALA A 31 -8.31 -9.24 -31.34
C ALA A 31 -6.90 -9.68 -31.78
N LYS A 32 -5.94 -8.74 -31.79
CA LYS A 32 -4.55 -9.07 -32.09
C LYS A 32 -3.93 -9.95 -31.02
N TRP A 33 -4.21 -9.65 -29.75
CA TRP A 33 -3.76 -10.47 -28.62
C TRP A 33 -4.34 -11.88 -28.70
N GLU A 34 -5.65 -12.02 -28.88
CA GLU A 34 -6.32 -13.33 -28.99
C GLU A 34 -5.77 -14.17 -30.15
N ALA A 35 -5.50 -13.55 -31.28
CA ALA A 35 -4.91 -14.25 -32.43
C ALA A 35 -3.49 -14.77 -32.17
N LEU A 36 -2.71 -14.06 -31.32
CA LEU A 36 -1.33 -14.44 -31.00
C LEU A 36 -1.22 -15.28 -29.72
N ALA A 37 -2.17 -15.15 -28.81
CA ALA A 37 -2.13 -15.82 -27.50
C ALA A 37 -2.17 -17.36 -27.61
N GLY A 38 -2.75 -17.90 -28.68
CA GLY A 38 -2.73 -19.34 -28.96
C GLY A 38 -1.31 -19.90 -29.20
N GLU A 39 -0.39 -19.04 -29.67
CA GLU A 39 1.03 -19.41 -29.86
C GLU A 39 1.88 -19.07 -28.64
N MET A 40 1.40 -18.11 -27.82
CA MET A 40 2.04 -17.64 -26.60
C MET A 40 1.19 -18.00 -25.37
N ALA A 41 0.70 -19.22 -25.28
CA ALA A 41 0.14 -19.70 -24.01
C ALA A 41 1.27 -19.67 -22.96
N GLY A 42 1.64 -18.44 -22.58
CA GLY A 42 2.58 -18.19 -21.51
C GLY A 42 2.05 -18.85 -20.26
N ASP A 43 2.90 -19.60 -19.60
CA ASP A 43 2.58 -20.21 -18.33
C ASP A 43 1.99 -19.14 -17.40
N ILE A 44 0.71 -19.27 -17.09
CA ILE A 44 0.11 -18.47 -16.03
C ILE A 44 0.93 -18.78 -14.79
N PRO A 45 1.51 -17.77 -14.11
CA PRO A 45 2.32 -18.03 -12.94
C PRO A 45 1.55 -18.93 -11.96
N PHE A 46 2.08 -20.09 -11.67
CA PHE A 46 1.46 -21.05 -10.76
C PHE A 46 1.32 -20.45 -9.34
N ASP A 47 2.28 -19.62 -8.96
CA ASP A 47 2.29 -18.89 -7.69
C ASP A 47 1.99 -17.41 -7.94
N MET A 48 0.73 -17.02 -7.74
CA MET A 48 0.27 -15.63 -7.88
C MET A 48 0.89 -14.70 -6.84
N GLU A 49 1.28 -15.21 -5.68
CA GLU A 49 1.93 -14.40 -4.65
C GLU A 49 3.38 -14.10 -5.04
N ALA A 50 4.15 -15.09 -5.44
CA ALA A 50 5.50 -14.90 -5.97
C ALA A 50 5.48 -13.97 -7.18
N PHE A 51 4.49 -14.11 -8.08
CA PHE A 51 4.30 -13.21 -9.21
C PHE A 51 4.07 -11.76 -8.74
N ARG A 52 3.15 -11.53 -7.81
CA ARG A 52 2.90 -10.19 -7.23
C ARG A 52 4.16 -9.62 -6.57
N VAL A 53 4.86 -10.42 -5.79
CA VAL A 53 6.09 -10.00 -5.10
C VAL A 53 7.19 -9.61 -6.09
N SER A 54 7.25 -10.23 -7.28
CA SER A 54 8.26 -9.90 -8.28
C SER A 54 8.18 -8.46 -8.80
N PHE A 55 7.00 -7.82 -8.74
CA PHE A 55 6.80 -6.43 -9.14
C PHE A 55 7.07 -5.42 -8.02
N LEU A 56 7.28 -5.87 -6.78
CA LEU A 56 7.56 -4.97 -5.68
C LEU A 56 8.95 -4.34 -5.81
N PRO A 57 9.11 -3.07 -5.39
CA PRO A 57 10.42 -2.44 -5.31
C PRO A 57 11.36 -3.27 -4.45
N SER A 58 12.62 -3.29 -4.80
CA SER A 58 13.63 -4.11 -4.14
C SER A 58 14.88 -3.33 -3.80
N GLU A 59 15.53 -3.73 -2.72
CA GLU A 59 16.81 -3.22 -2.29
C GLU A 59 17.73 -4.35 -1.85
N GLN A 60 19.05 -4.19 -2.03
CA GLN A 60 20.03 -5.15 -1.52
C GLN A 60 20.38 -4.80 -0.07
N ARG A 61 20.24 -5.77 0.82
CA ARG A 61 20.54 -5.64 2.25
C ARG A 61 21.39 -6.81 2.74
N GLN A 62 22.14 -6.57 3.79
CA GLN A 62 22.91 -7.61 4.47
C GLN A 62 22.11 -8.18 5.63
N VAL A 63 22.17 -9.51 5.79
CA VAL A 63 21.56 -10.19 6.94
C VAL A 63 22.51 -10.07 8.13
N ARG A 64 22.07 -9.34 9.16
CA ARG A 64 22.79 -9.14 10.41
C ARG A 64 22.26 -10.07 11.52
N ARG A 65 22.95 -10.13 12.63
CA ARG A 65 22.51 -10.93 13.81
C ARG A 65 21.18 -10.46 14.38
N ASP A 66 20.85 -9.19 14.23
CA ASP A 66 19.61 -8.57 14.69
C ASP A 66 18.56 -8.46 13.59
N GLY A 67 18.80 -9.02 12.40
CA GLY A 67 17.89 -9.06 11.27
C GLY A 67 18.34 -8.25 10.06
N ILE A 68 17.42 -8.07 9.14
CA ILE A 68 17.57 -7.19 7.97
C ILE A 68 17.09 -5.80 8.36
N HIS A 69 17.91 -4.79 8.04
CA HIS A 69 17.59 -3.39 8.26
C HIS A 69 17.09 -2.76 6.96
N LEU A 70 15.85 -2.31 6.93
CA LEU A 70 15.27 -1.55 5.83
C LEU A 70 14.45 -0.39 6.42
N PHE A 71 14.73 0.86 5.99
CA PHE A 71 14.09 2.07 6.53
C PHE A 71 14.20 2.20 8.07
N ASP A 72 15.36 1.87 8.66
CA ASP A 72 15.59 1.83 10.11
C ASP A 72 14.66 0.87 10.88
N LEU A 73 13.91 0.03 10.17
CA LEU A 73 13.07 -1.05 10.70
C LEU A 73 13.82 -2.38 10.61
N ARG A 74 13.62 -3.25 11.60
CA ARG A 74 14.27 -4.56 11.67
C ARG A 74 13.29 -5.68 11.37
N TYR A 75 13.70 -6.55 10.44
CA TYR A 75 12.90 -7.68 9.97
C TYR A 75 13.61 -8.99 10.26
N TRP A 76 12.83 -10.01 10.65
CA TRP A 76 13.36 -11.32 10.93
C TRP A 76 12.47 -12.42 10.38
N SER A 77 13.12 -13.50 9.99
CA SER A 77 12.53 -14.80 9.70
C SER A 77 13.56 -15.85 10.06
N ASP A 78 13.15 -16.98 10.59
CA ASP A 78 14.06 -18.06 10.98
C ASP A 78 14.86 -18.61 9.77
N ALA A 79 14.29 -18.52 8.58
CA ALA A 79 14.98 -18.87 7.33
C ALA A 79 16.25 -18.05 7.07
N LEU A 80 16.38 -16.87 7.71
CA LEU A 80 17.55 -15.99 7.55
C LEU A 80 18.73 -16.40 8.44
N ALA A 81 18.54 -17.30 9.40
CA ALA A 81 19.57 -17.68 10.36
C ALA A 81 20.87 -18.19 9.69
N GLY A 82 20.74 -18.96 8.60
CA GLY A 82 21.86 -19.48 7.82
C GLY A 82 22.62 -18.44 6.99
N TYR A 83 22.11 -17.22 6.89
CA TYR A 83 22.68 -16.13 6.10
C TYR A 83 23.41 -15.07 6.96
N VAL A 84 23.29 -15.17 8.27
CA VAL A 84 23.90 -14.24 9.21
C VAL A 84 25.42 -14.32 9.12
N GLY A 85 26.07 -13.18 8.89
CA GLY A 85 27.52 -13.06 8.90
C GLY A 85 28.25 -13.59 7.66
N ARG A 86 27.55 -13.99 6.61
CA ARG A 86 28.20 -14.33 5.33
C ARG A 86 28.85 -13.08 4.74
N ARG A 87 30.11 -13.19 4.30
CA ARG A 87 30.87 -12.06 3.72
C ARG A 87 30.21 -11.47 2.47
N ASP A 88 29.59 -12.32 1.63
CA ASP A 88 28.86 -11.94 0.42
C ASP A 88 27.34 -11.99 0.63
N GLY A 89 26.88 -11.95 1.88
CA GLY A 89 25.49 -12.19 2.30
C GLY A 89 24.55 -11.02 2.04
N LYS A 90 24.68 -10.32 0.90
CA LYS A 90 23.65 -9.40 0.45
C LYS A 90 22.52 -10.20 -0.18
N VAL A 91 21.33 -9.99 0.32
CA VAL A 91 20.07 -10.55 -0.18
C VAL A 91 19.23 -9.46 -0.81
N VAL A 92 18.42 -9.82 -1.80
CA VAL A 92 17.42 -8.93 -2.37
C VAL A 92 16.21 -8.93 -1.45
N VAL A 93 15.84 -7.74 -1.00
CA VAL A 93 14.67 -7.52 -0.12
C VAL A 93 13.63 -6.72 -0.89
N ARG A 94 12.45 -7.30 -1.08
CA ARG A 94 11.31 -6.66 -1.71
C ARG A 94 10.33 -6.21 -0.66
N TYR A 95 9.71 -5.06 -0.86
CA TYR A 95 8.78 -4.49 0.12
C TYR A 95 7.56 -3.86 -0.56
N ASP A 96 6.40 -3.92 0.07
CA ASP A 96 5.21 -3.19 -0.37
C ASP A 96 5.22 -1.77 0.23
N PRO A 97 5.30 -0.71 -0.58
CA PRO A 97 5.26 0.66 -0.06
C PRO A 97 3.97 1.02 0.69
N ARG A 98 2.90 0.24 0.53
CA ARG A 98 1.62 0.43 1.21
C ARG A 98 1.57 -0.21 2.59
N ASP A 99 2.44 -1.22 2.81
CA ASP A 99 2.51 -1.94 4.08
C ASP A 99 3.93 -2.46 4.32
N LEU A 100 4.65 -1.81 5.23
CA LEU A 100 6.00 -2.17 5.62
C LEU A 100 6.04 -3.25 6.73
N SER A 101 4.92 -3.82 7.15
CA SER A 101 4.89 -4.82 8.24
C SER A 101 5.62 -6.11 7.90
N ALA A 102 5.77 -6.41 6.61
CA ALA A 102 6.49 -7.55 6.09
C ALA A 102 7.33 -7.17 4.87
N VAL A 103 8.41 -7.90 4.68
CA VAL A 103 9.26 -7.83 3.49
C VAL A 103 9.52 -9.25 2.98
N TRP A 104 9.80 -9.36 1.70
CA TRP A 104 10.12 -10.63 1.05
C TRP A 104 11.60 -10.66 0.71
N VAL A 105 12.27 -11.68 1.20
CA VAL A 105 13.73 -11.87 1.04
C VAL A 105 13.98 -12.98 0.05
N GLU A 106 14.67 -12.65 -1.01
CA GLU A 106 15.09 -13.62 -2.02
C GLU A 106 16.39 -14.31 -1.55
N LEU A 107 16.31 -15.60 -1.30
CA LEU A 107 17.41 -16.45 -0.86
C LEU A 107 18.01 -17.22 -2.04
N ASP A 108 19.11 -17.92 -1.77
CA ASP A 108 19.77 -18.77 -2.75
C ASP A 108 18.77 -19.74 -3.39
N GLY A 109 18.89 -19.94 -4.73
CA GLY A 109 17.97 -20.77 -5.50
C GLY A 109 16.64 -20.12 -5.86
N GLY A 110 16.51 -18.78 -5.72
CA GLY A 110 15.31 -18.03 -6.10
C GLY A 110 14.12 -18.20 -5.14
N ARG A 111 14.34 -18.83 -3.97
CA ARG A 111 13.30 -18.98 -2.94
C ARG A 111 13.06 -17.65 -2.24
N CYS A 112 11.81 -17.20 -2.28
CA CYS A 112 11.37 -15.99 -1.58
C CYS A 112 10.78 -16.37 -0.22
N VAL A 113 11.21 -15.70 0.85
CA VAL A 113 10.71 -15.91 2.22
C VAL A 113 10.22 -14.62 2.80
N GLU A 114 9.10 -14.66 3.51
CA GLU A 114 8.57 -13.53 4.25
C GLU A 114 9.37 -13.31 5.53
N ALA A 115 9.74 -12.06 5.80
CA ALA A 115 10.32 -11.61 7.06
C ALA A 115 9.47 -10.46 7.61
N ARG A 116 9.11 -10.55 8.88
CA ARG A 116 8.23 -9.58 9.55
C ARG A 116 9.01 -8.68 10.50
N TYR A 117 8.40 -7.61 10.94
CA TYR A 117 8.93 -6.78 12.01
C TYR A 117 9.40 -7.64 13.17
N ARG A 118 10.62 -7.40 13.63
CA ARG A 118 11.12 -8.00 14.86
C ARG A 118 10.39 -7.43 16.08
N ASN A 119 10.02 -6.16 16.03
CA ASN A 119 9.24 -5.51 17.06
C ASN A 119 7.76 -5.50 16.65
N LEU A 120 6.95 -6.37 17.23
CA LEU A 120 5.52 -6.50 16.97
C LEU A 120 4.66 -5.33 17.51
N GLU A 121 5.25 -4.43 18.29
CA GLU A 121 4.55 -3.23 18.76
C GLU A 121 4.38 -2.17 17.68
N ILE A 122 5.15 -2.26 16.59
CA ILE A 122 5.03 -1.36 15.45
C ILE A 122 3.77 -1.73 14.67
N PRO A 123 2.81 -0.82 14.53
CA PRO A 123 1.62 -1.09 13.70
C PRO A 123 2.00 -1.21 12.22
N PRO A 124 1.23 -1.94 11.39
CA PRO A 124 1.39 -1.90 9.94
C PRO A 124 1.37 -0.44 9.47
N VAL A 125 2.37 -0.03 8.71
CA VAL A 125 2.56 1.36 8.27
C VAL A 125 2.98 1.41 6.81
N SER A 126 2.47 2.38 6.07
CA SER A 126 2.94 2.65 4.72
C SER A 126 4.26 3.42 4.72
N LEU A 127 4.99 3.36 3.61
CA LEU A 127 6.27 4.06 3.46
C LEU A 127 6.13 5.59 3.62
N TRP A 128 5.00 6.17 3.19
CA TRP A 128 4.78 7.61 3.33
C TRP A 128 4.41 8.00 4.76
N GLU A 129 3.57 7.26 5.48
CA GLU A 129 3.32 7.47 6.91
C GLU A 129 4.62 7.36 7.71
N TYR A 130 5.43 6.35 7.39
CA TYR A 130 6.75 6.18 7.98
C TYR A 130 7.64 7.41 7.75
N ARG A 131 7.75 7.87 6.49
CA ARG A 131 8.59 9.05 6.14
C ARG A 131 8.10 10.31 6.82
N GLU A 132 6.81 10.53 6.91
CA GLU A 132 6.21 11.66 7.60
C GLU A 132 6.51 11.63 9.10
N ALA A 133 6.33 10.47 9.75
CA ALA A 133 6.67 10.30 11.17
C ALA A 133 8.16 10.54 11.45
N MET A 134 9.04 10.04 10.58
CA MET A 134 10.48 10.27 10.68
C MET A 134 10.86 11.74 10.48
N GLN A 135 10.21 12.44 9.57
CA GLN A 135 10.43 13.87 9.35
C GLN A 135 10.04 14.68 10.61
N LYS A 136 8.88 14.37 11.20
CA LYS A 136 8.41 15.00 12.46
C LYS A 136 9.36 14.69 13.62
N ALA A 137 9.80 13.44 13.77
CA ALA A 137 10.75 13.06 14.80
C ALA A 137 12.08 13.84 14.71
N ARG A 138 12.61 13.99 13.49
CA ARG A 138 13.83 14.79 13.24
C ARG A 138 13.62 16.27 13.56
N ALA A 139 12.48 16.84 13.19
CA ALA A 139 12.15 18.24 13.52
C ALA A 139 12.06 18.49 15.05
N MET A 140 11.68 17.44 15.82
CA MET A 140 11.65 17.48 17.29
C MET A 140 13.03 17.22 17.92
N GLY A 141 14.11 17.16 17.14
CA GLY A 141 15.46 16.90 17.64
C GLY A 141 15.70 15.47 18.14
N LYS A 142 14.80 14.54 17.87
CA LYS A 142 14.94 13.11 18.23
C LYS A 142 15.80 12.40 17.19
N VAL A 143 17.12 12.70 17.20
CA VAL A 143 18.10 12.03 16.34
C VAL A 143 18.38 10.64 16.91
N GLY A 144 18.30 9.59 16.07
CA GLY A 144 18.44 8.19 16.51
C GLY A 144 17.11 7.62 17.00
N THR A 145 16.03 7.90 16.29
CA THR A 145 14.67 7.49 16.65
C THR A 145 14.59 5.98 16.83
N ASN A 146 14.34 5.55 18.07
CA ASN A 146 14.04 4.16 18.39
C ASN A 146 12.71 3.77 17.73
N GLU A 147 12.61 2.53 17.25
CA GLU A 147 11.38 1.94 16.69
C GLU A 147 10.13 2.20 17.56
N LEU A 148 10.29 2.20 18.90
CA LEU A 148 9.20 2.48 19.86
C LEU A 148 8.67 3.92 19.75
N VAL A 149 9.57 4.89 19.60
CA VAL A 149 9.17 6.31 19.43
C VAL A 149 8.41 6.49 18.11
N LEU A 150 8.84 5.81 17.06
CA LEU A 150 8.16 5.82 15.78
C LEU A 150 6.77 5.19 15.88
N ALA A 151 6.64 4.04 16.53
CA ALA A 151 5.36 3.38 16.75
C ALA A 151 4.37 4.29 17.49
N GLU A 152 4.84 4.97 18.52
CA GLU A 152 4.03 5.90 19.31
C GLU A 152 3.59 7.12 18.48
N LEU A 153 4.48 7.72 17.70
CA LEU A 153 4.13 8.84 16.81
C LEU A 153 3.07 8.45 15.79
N ILE A 154 3.19 7.28 15.19
CA ILE A 154 2.21 6.77 14.22
C ILE A 154 0.85 6.54 14.88
N ARG A 155 0.82 5.96 16.09
CA ARG A 155 -0.43 5.76 16.84
C ARG A 155 -1.11 7.09 17.15
N GLN A 156 -0.36 8.09 17.62
CA GLN A 156 -0.89 9.41 17.93
C GLN A 156 -1.44 10.12 16.68
N GLN A 157 -0.75 10.03 15.55
CA GLN A 157 -1.24 10.58 14.28
C GLN A 157 -2.56 9.96 13.86
N ARG A 158 -2.66 8.62 13.89
CA ARG A 158 -3.88 7.89 13.53
C ARG A 158 -5.05 8.20 14.47
N GLN A 159 -4.76 8.40 15.76
CA GLN A 159 -5.77 8.82 16.72
C GLN A 159 -6.33 10.20 16.36
N ILE A 160 -5.47 11.20 16.11
CA ILE A 160 -5.87 12.56 15.72
C ILE A 160 -6.70 12.54 14.42
N GLU A 161 -6.26 11.76 13.42
CA GLU A 161 -7.02 11.60 12.17
C GLU A 161 -8.37 10.92 12.38
N GLY A 162 -8.43 9.92 13.26
CA GLY A 162 -9.66 9.22 13.62
C GLY A 162 -10.66 10.15 14.30
N GLU A 163 -10.20 10.94 15.26
CA GLU A 163 -10.99 11.95 15.97
C GLU A 163 -11.50 13.04 15.01
N SER A 164 -10.64 13.54 14.13
CA SER A 164 -11.02 14.53 13.10
C SER A 164 -12.07 14.00 12.13
N ARG A 165 -11.93 12.75 11.68
CA ARG A 165 -12.93 12.11 10.81
C ARG A 165 -14.26 11.87 11.52
N ALA A 166 -14.23 11.54 12.81
CA ALA A 166 -15.43 11.37 13.62
C ALA A 166 -16.20 12.68 13.80
N LEU A 167 -15.50 13.79 14.08
CA LEU A 167 -16.07 15.13 14.17
C LEU A 167 -16.71 15.57 12.85
N THR A 168 -16.01 15.42 11.74
CA THR A 168 -16.54 15.76 10.41
C THR A 168 -17.79 14.95 10.06
N LYS A 169 -17.85 13.67 10.45
CA LYS A 169 -19.04 12.82 10.25
C LYS A 169 -20.21 13.24 11.13
N ALA A 170 -19.96 13.63 12.37
CA ALA A 170 -20.97 14.16 13.28
C ALA A 170 -21.53 15.50 12.78
N GLU A 171 -20.68 16.39 12.30
CA GLU A 171 -21.10 17.66 11.71
C GLU A 171 -21.95 17.48 10.45
N ARG A 172 -21.58 16.54 9.57
CA ARG A 172 -22.40 16.19 8.39
C ARG A 172 -23.80 15.70 8.80
N ARG A 173 -23.87 14.76 9.76
CA ARG A 173 -25.14 14.27 10.29
C ARG A 173 -26.01 15.37 10.91
N SER A 174 -25.38 16.29 11.65
CA SER A 174 -26.07 17.45 12.23
C SER A 174 -26.62 18.38 11.16
N ARG A 175 -25.88 18.63 10.07
CA ARG A 175 -26.34 19.44 8.93
C ARG A 175 -27.49 18.78 8.17
N GLU A 176 -27.42 17.48 7.93
CA GLU A 176 -28.47 16.69 7.28
C GLU A 176 -29.77 16.70 8.12
N SER A 177 -29.64 16.48 9.44
CA SER A 177 -30.78 16.56 10.39
C SER A 177 -31.42 17.95 10.41
N ASN A 178 -30.62 19.00 10.46
CA ASN A 178 -31.11 20.39 10.45
C ASN A 178 -31.76 20.77 9.09
N SER A 179 -31.25 20.24 7.99
CA SER A 179 -31.85 20.45 6.66
C SER A 179 -33.20 19.75 6.55
N SER A 180 -33.32 18.51 7.03
CA SER A 180 -34.58 17.77 7.06
C SER A 180 -35.65 18.44 7.93
N MET A 181 -35.27 18.96 9.11
CA MET A 181 -36.18 19.68 9.98
C MET A 181 -36.65 21.02 9.37
N ARG A 182 -35.79 21.71 8.63
CA ARG A 182 -36.20 22.94 7.92
C ARG A 182 -37.12 22.65 6.74
N GLY A 183 -36.95 21.53 6.04
CA GLY A 183 -37.84 21.07 4.97
C GLY A 183 -39.24 20.79 5.48
N LEU A 184 -39.37 20.03 6.57
CA LEU A 184 -40.68 19.73 7.21
C LEU A 184 -41.41 20.98 7.71
N ALA A 185 -40.68 21.92 8.32
CA ALA A 185 -41.25 23.19 8.78
C ALA A 185 -41.66 24.14 7.63
N ALA A 186 -41.16 23.95 6.43
CA ALA A 186 -41.56 24.70 5.24
C ALA A 186 -42.82 24.10 4.61
N GLU A 187 -42.97 22.76 4.64
CA GLU A 187 -44.16 22.07 4.16
C GLU A 187 -45.38 22.30 5.04
N ASP A 188 -45.22 22.33 6.38
CA ASP A 188 -46.30 22.64 7.31
C ASP A 188 -46.87 24.06 7.11
N ARG A 189 -45.98 25.06 6.82
CA ARG A 189 -46.44 26.41 6.51
C ARG A 189 -47.14 26.58 5.17
N ALA A 190 -46.85 25.72 4.22
CA ALA A 190 -47.50 25.71 2.89
C ALA A 190 -48.83 25.03 2.88
N SER A 191 -49.14 24.23 3.90
CA SER A 191 -50.45 23.55 4.06
C SER A 191 -51.49 24.32 4.87
N GLU A 192 -51.08 25.42 5.54
CA GLU A 192 -51.97 26.28 6.33
C GLU A 192 -52.40 27.61 5.63
N GLY A 193 -52.04 27.81 4.37
CA GLY A 193 -52.39 28.96 3.53
C GLY A 193 -53.25 28.55 2.32
#